data_9bbb6c2a0869ca14138926b9a382f300
#
_entry.id   9bbb6c2a0869ca14138926b9a382f300
#
_cell.length_a   1.000
_cell.length_b   1.000
_cell.length_c   1.000
_cell.angle_alpha   90.00
_cell.angle_beta   90.00
_cell.angle_gamma   90.00
#
_symmetry.space_group_name_H-M   'P 1'
#
loop_
_entity.id
_entity.type
_entity.pdbx_description
1 polymer ?
#
loop_
_entity_poly.entity_id
_entity_poly.type
_entity_poly.pdbx_seq_one_letter_code
_entity_poly.pdbx_strand_id
1 'polypeptide(L)'
;MLKKLFFLMVLITPFVTMAQFEDIIKKTAIPDILEEKNITTSIDDAYPVSFWINDIDKYYDPIEPQDYNAPLGPGYYRMTVQSYCLKAGTHGPTKGNGHLIAPLKGKLDNLVTNILTRSADHPEIAQKDIQLLLWSIIYGAKFTDLQTELQLRVKPLLTPAEITELSVGISDVPLDLLPDEVRSTAKFYKDLRGKITDPTSSFEDIESMAVLSGEAPSDMLKKQVDPGNWAYIGDGFYMRLMPVTYSQSVLELYRPQ
;
A
#
# COMPACT_ATOMS: atom_id res chain seq x y z
N MET A 1 -38.77 -11.33 -65.66
CA MET A 1 -38.32 -12.43 -64.85
C MET A 1 -37.16 -11.94 -64.00
N LEU A 2 -37.43 -11.56 -62.73
CA LEU A 2 -36.47 -10.93 -61.83
C LEU A 2 -35.92 -12.02 -60.90
N LYS A 3 -34.64 -12.41 -61.06
CA LYS A 3 -33.98 -13.33 -60.14
C LYS A 3 -33.59 -12.57 -58.87
N LYS A 4 -34.24 -12.91 -57.77
CA LYS A 4 -33.86 -12.45 -56.40
C LYS A 4 -32.56 -13.13 -56.02
N LEU A 5 -31.48 -12.36 -55.96
CA LEU A 5 -30.21 -12.80 -55.40
C LEU A 5 -30.31 -12.62 -53.85
N PHE A 6 -30.44 -13.70 -53.13
CA PHE A 6 -30.33 -13.70 -51.65
C PHE A 6 -28.86 -13.60 -51.29
N PHE A 7 -28.43 -12.45 -50.81
CA PHE A 7 -27.12 -12.27 -50.19
C PHE A 7 -27.18 -12.76 -48.75
N LEU A 8 -26.66 -13.95 -48.51
CA LEU A 8 -26.48 -14.50 -47.18
C LEU A 8 -25.26 -13.77 -46.55
N MET A 9 -25.52 -12.73 -45.75
CA MET A 9 -24.51 -12.05 -44.98
C MET A 9 -24.18 -12.92 -43.75
N VAL A 10 -23.15 -13.76 -43.88
CA VAL A 10 -22.58 -14.47 -42.74
C VAL A 10 -21.84 -13.45 -41.88
N LEU A 11 -22.46 -12.99 -40.84
CA LEU A 11 -21.80 -12.27 -39.73
C LEU A 11 -20.83 -13.26 -39.05
N ILE A 12 -19.58 -13.25 -39.47
CA ILE A 12 -18.49 -13.88 -38.74
C ILE A 12 -18.20 -12.95 -37.56
N THR A 13 -18.95 -13.09 -36.46
CA THR A 13 -18.48 -12.59 -35.18
C THR A 13 -17.29 -13.48 -34.78
N PRO A 14 -16.13 -12.93 -34.50
CA PRO A 14 -15.04 -13.75 -33.99
C PRO A 14 -15.50 -14.31 -32.65
N PHE A 15 -15.77 -15.60 -32.61
CA PHE A 15 -15.96 -16.33 -31.35
C PHE A 15 -14.61 -16.29 -30.63
N VAL A 16 -14.43 -15.32 -29.73
CA VAL A 16 -13.36 -15.37 -28.75
C VAL A 16 -13.65 -16.58 -27.89
N THR A 17 -12.81 -17.58 -27.95
CA THR A 17 -12.96 -18.76 -27.09
C THR A 17 -12.78 -18.35 -25.63
N MET A 18 -13.44 -19.05 -24.69
CA MET A 18 -13.26 -18.78 -23.26
C MET A 18 -11.77 -18.78 -22.86
N ALA A 19 -10.96 -19.65 -23.43
CA ALA A 19 -9.52 -19.68 -23.21
C ALA A 19 -8.80 -18.41 -23.70
N GLN A 20 -9.21 -17.82 -24.84
CA GLN A 20 -8.65 -16.57 -25.33
C GLN A 20 -9.13 -15.38 -24.49
N PHE A 21 -10.35 -15.44 -24.00
CA PHE A 21 -10.91 -14.43 -23.11
C PHE A 21 -10.23 -14.46 -21.74
N GLU A 22 -10.00 -15.66 -21.16
CA GLU A 22 -9.20 -15.85 -19.95
C GLU A 22 -7.76 -15.35 -20.12
N ASP A 23 -7.14 -15.60 -21.28
CA ASP A 23 -5.77 -15.14 -21.55
C ASP A 23 -5.69 -13.60 -21.69
N ILE A 24 -6.73 -12.99 -22.27
CA ILE A 24 -6.85 -11.52 -22.34
C ILE A 24 -7.04 -10.94 -20.95
N ILE A 25 -7.91 -11.53 -20.12
CA ILE A 25 -8.13 -11.08 -18.73
C ILE A 25 -6.84 -11.24 -17.91
N LYS A 26 -6.17 -12.39 -18.00
CA LYS A 26 -4.88 -12.62 -17.34
C LYS A 26 -3.80 -11.64 -17.74
N LYS A 27 -3.76 -11.21 -19.01
CA LYS A 27 -2.75 -10.30 -19.53
C LYS A 27 -3.05 -8.82 -19.31
N THR A 28 -4.33 -8.42 -19.22
CA THR A 28 -4.71 -7.00 -19.24
C THR A 28 -5.35 -6.50 -17.95
N ALA A 29 -6.17 -7.30 -17.28
CA ALA A 29 -6.97 -6.85 -16.14
C ALA A 29 -6.49 -7.38 -14.78
N ILE A 30 -5.99 -8.61 -14.71
CA ILE A 30 -5.50 -9.20 -13.46
C ILE A 30 -4.29 -8.44 -12.90
N PRO A 31 -3.32 -7.97 -13.72
CA PRO A 31 -2.21 -7.17 -13.20
C PRO A 31 -2.62 -5.90 -12.45
N ASP A 32 -3.70 -5.25 -12.88
CA ASP A 32 -4.17 -4.02 -12.24
C ASP A 32 -5.05 -4.27 -11.02
N ILE A 33 -5.57 -5.50 -10.88
CA ILE A 33 -6.36 -5.93 -9.72
C ILE A 33 -5.47 -6.46 -8.60
N LEU A 34 -4.28 -7.00 -8.94
CA LEU A 34 -3.35 -7.52 -7.95
C LEU A 34 -2.55 -6.38 -7.31
N GLU A 35 -2.78 -6.16 -6.04
CA GLU A 35 -2.07 -5.19 -5.20
C GLU A 35 -0.56 -5.27 -5.34
N GLU A 36 0.01 -6.48 -5.41
CA GLU A 36 1.46 -6.74 -5.50
C GLU A 36 2.13 -6.07 -6.71
N LYS A 37 1.37 -5.71 -7.76
CA LYS A 37 1.88 -4.96 -8.90
C LYS A 37 1.74 -3.45 -8.74
N ASN A 38 0.78 -3.02 -7.93
CA ASN A 38 0.57 -1.61 -7.62
C ASN A 38 1.58 -1.12 -6.60
N ILE A 39 1.72 -1.86 -5.51
CA ILE A 39 2.63 -1.55 -4.42
C ILE A 39 3.10 -2.83 -3.76
N THR A 40 4.39 -2.98 -3.52
CA THR A 40 4.95 -4.17 -2.86
C THR A 40 6.30 -3.89 -2.22
N THR A 41 6.70 -4.78 -1.32
CA THR A 41 8.08 -4.94 -0.85
C THR A 41 8.47 -6.40 -0.95
N SER A 42 9.74 -6.68 -1.19
CA SER A 42 10.26 -8.05 -1.23
C SER A 42 11.31 -8.26 -0.15
N ILE A 43 11.30 -9.43 0.46
CA ILE A 43 12.33 -9.84 1.41
C ILE A 43 13.71 -9.93 0.73
N ASP A 44 13.73 -10.26 -0.56
CA ASP A 44 14.97 -10.37 -1.36
C ASP A 44 15.62 -8.99 -1.61
N ASP A 45 14.83 -7.92 -1.48
CA ASP A 45 15.28 -6.54 -1.62
C ASP A 45 15.52 -5.86 -0.27
N ALA A 46 15.35 -6.59 0.84
CA ALA A 46 15.57 -6.01 2.16
C ALA A 46 17.03 -5.59 2.34
N TYR A 47 17.22 -4.45 2.97
CA TYR A 47 18.57 -3.99 3.32
C TYR A 47 19.25 -5.00 4.26
N PRO A 48 20.57 -5.20 4.12
CA PRO A 48 21.30 -6.16 4.95
C PRO A 48 21.15 -5.88 6.44
N VAL A 49 20.86 -6.94 7.21
CA VAL A 49 20.78 -6.85 8.66
C VAL A 49 22.17 -6.70 9.27
N SER A 50 22.33 -5.78 10.21
CA SER A 50 23.58 -5.46 10.90
C SER A 50 23.49 -5.86 12.37
N PHE A 51 23.94 -7.06 12.70
CA PHE A 51 23.82 -7.61 14.07
C PHE A 51 24.75 -6.97 15.09
N TRP A 52 25.86 -6.35 14.69
CA TRP A 52 26.85 -5.78 15.60
C TRP A 52 26.31 -4.61 16.44
N ILE A 53 25.19 -4.03 16.03
CA ILE A 53 24.59 -2.87 16.66
C ILE A 53 23.38 -3.24 17.58
N ASN A 54 23.03 -4.53 17.67
CA ASN A 54 21.84 -4.96 18.43
C ASN A 54 21.89 -4.60 19.91
N ASP A 55 23.07 -4.44 20.48
CA ASP A 55 23.30 -4.10 21.88
C ASP A 55 23.51 -2.60 22.14
N ILE A 56 23.20 -1.74 21.18
CA ILE A 56 23.48 -0.30 21.27
C ILE A 56 22.86 0.34 22.52
N ASP A 57 21.68 -0.12 22.92
CA ASP A 57 20.98 0.36 24.11
C ASP A 57 21.76 0.15 25.41
N LYS A 58 22.77 -0.72 25.41
CA LYS A 58 23.65 -0.95 26.56
C LYS A 58 24.73 0.12 26.70
N TYR A 59 25.02 0.85 25.64
CA TYR A 59 26.14 1.77 25.55
C TYR A 59 25.74 3.23 25.35
N TYR A 60 24.54 3.46 24.83
CA TYR A 60 24.05 4.79 24.49
C TYR A 60 22.59 4.96 24.86
N ASP A 61 22.26 6.08 25.47
CA ASP A 61 20.90 6.53 25.64
C ASP A 61 20.39 7.16 24.32
N PRO A 62 19.16 6.87 23.92
CA PRO A 62 18.62 7.46 22.70
C PRO A 62 18.29 8.95 22.87
N ILE A 63 18.56 9.74 21.85
CA ILE A 63 18.23 11.15 21.76
C ILE A 63 16.91 11.28 20.99
N GLU A 64 15.94 12.01 21.53
CA GLU A 64 14.79 12.45 20.78
C GLU A 64 15.15 13.72 20.00
N PRO A 65 15.03 13.73 18.65
CA PRO A 65 15.32 14.92 17.87
C PRO A 65 14.42 16.09 18.28
N GLN A 66 15.01 17.27 18.47
CA GLN A 66 14.27 18.50 18.78
C GLN A 66 13.66 19.13 17.52
N ASP A 67 14.29 18.89 16.37
CA ASP A 67 13.84 19.33 15.06
C ASP A 67 14.00 18.17 14.08
N TYR A 68 12.88 17.66 13.60
CA TYR A 68 12.83 16.53 12.66
C TYR A 68 13.25 16.92 11.23
N ASN A 69 13.36 18.23 10.93
CA ASN A 69 13.81 18.73 9.64
C ASN A 69 15.32 19.02 9.63
N ALA A 70 15.96 19.03 10.79
CA ALA A 70 17.40 19.25 10.88
C ALA A 70 18.18 17.99 10.49
N PRO A 71 19.32 18.13 9.78
CA PRO A 71 20.21 17.01 9.50
C PRO A 71 20.70 16.35 10.78
N LEU A 72 20.51 15.03 10.90
CA LEU A 72 20.99 14.27 12.04
C LEU A 72 22.50 14.02 11.93
N GLY A 73 23.24 14.41 12.97
CA GLY A 73 24.66 14.11 13.14
C GLY A 73 24.91 12.67 13.59
N PRO A 74 26.19 12.32 13.95
CA PRO A 74 26.46 11.07 14.63
C PRO A 74 25.72 11.01 15.96
N GLY A 75 25.12 9.86 16.26
CA GLY A 75 24.32 9.67 17.48
C GLY A 75 23.35 8.50 17.38
N TYR A 76 22.69 8.20 18.49
CA TYR A 76 21.59 7.23 18.58
C TYR A 76 20.29 7.98 18.85
N TYR A 77 19.33 7.83 17.96
CA TYR A 77 18.07 8.56 17.98
C TYR A 77 16.90 7.59 18.08
N ARG A 78 15.89 7.99 18.84
CA ARG A 78 14.61 7.26 18.97
C ARG A 78 13.47 8.26 18.84
N MET A 79 12.48 7.91 18.03
CA MET A 79 11.28 8.73 17.82
C MET A 79 10.06 7.86 17.56
N THR A 80 8.90 8.35 17.95
CA THR A 80 7.63 7.76 17.53
C THR A 80 7.21 8.37 16.20
N VAL A 81 6.91 7.52 15.23
CA VAL A 81 6.53 7.94 13.88
C VAL A 81 5.17 7.37 13.49
N GLN A 82 4.47 8.09 12.64
CA GLN A 82 3.29 7.57 11.98
C GLN A 82 3.70 6.48 10.98
N SER A 83 2.94 5.41 10.95
CA SER A 83 3.08 4.36 9.95
C SER A 83 1.75 4.13 9.22
N TYR A 84 1.81 3.52 8.04
CA TYR A 84 0.66 3.35 7.18
C TYR A 84 0.58 1.91 6.69
N CYS A 85 -0.63 1.34 6.73
CA CYS A 85 -0.89 0.03 6.16
C CYS A 85 -1.09 0.17 4.65
N LEU A 86 -0.18 -0.40 3.86
CA LEU A 86 -0.32 -0.43 2.41
C LEU A 86 -0.97 -1.72 1.90
N LYS A 87 -1.14 -2.73 2.76
CA LYS A 87 -1.74 -4.02 2.42
C LYS A 87 -3.01 -4.28 3.24
N ALA A 88 -4.17 -3.91 2.67
CA ALA A 88 -5.45 -4.18 3.31
C ALA A 88 -5.82 -5.67 3.30
N GLY A 89 -6.72 -6.07 4.22
CA GLY A 89 -7.14 -7.45 4.38
C GLY A 89 -6.11 -8.32 5.10
N THR A 90 -5.15 -7.71 5.80
CA THR A 90 -4.13 -8.40 6.59
C THR A 90 -4.24 -8.04 8.07
N HIS A 91 -3.71 -8.92 8.93
CA HIS A 91 -3.58 -8.59 10.34
C HIS A 91 -2.54 -7.48 10.54
N GLY A 92 -2.86 -6.53 11.41
CA GLY A 92 -1.90 -5.52 11.84
C GLY A 92 -0.69 -6.16 12.52
N PRO A 93 0.45 -5.45 12.58
CA PRO A 93 1.64 -5.95 13.29
C PRO A 93 1.31 -6.14 14.77
N THR A 94 1.77 -7.25 15.35
CA THR A 94 1.64 -7.53 16.78
C THR A 94 2.83 -6.97 17.54
N LYS A 95 2.60 -6.54 18.79
CA LYS A 95 3.66 -6.05 19.68
C LYS A 95 4.77 -7.10 19.80
N GLY A 96 6.01 -6.67 19.59
CA GLY A 96 7.18 -7.55 19.66
C GLY A 96 7.66 -8.05 18.31
N ASN A 97 6.94 -7.79 17.21
CA ASN A 97 7.45 -8.04 15.88
C ASN A 97 8.29 -6.88 15.37
N GLY A 98 9.33 -7.18 14.60
CA GLY A 98 10.13 -6.19 13.89
C GLY A 98 9.70 -6.05 12.42
N HIS A 99 10.33 -5.12 11.73
CA HIS A 99 10.23 -4.98 10.28
C HIS A 99 11.59 -5.16 9.63
N LEU A 100 11.61 -5.84 8.49
CA LEU A 100 12.72 -5.69 7.55
C LEU A 100 12.49 -4.40 6.77
N ILE A 101 13.57 -3.67 6.56
CA ILE A 101 13.54 -2.42 5.80
C ILE A 101 13.86 -2.78 4.34
N ALA A 102 12.93 -2.48 3.45
CA ALA A 102 13.09 -2.72 2.02
C ALA A 102 12.54 -1.53 1.23
N PRO A 103 13.07 -1.25 0.02
CA PRO A 103 12.50 -0.24 -0.85
C PRO A 103 11.10 -0.62 -1.28
N LEU A 104 10.24 0.38 -1.36
CA LEU A 104 8.92 0.24 -1.95
C LEU A 104 9.06 0.04 -3.46
N LYS A 105 8.28 -0.86 -4.03
CA LYS A 105 8.27 -1.17 -5.47
C LYS A 105 6.85 -1.23 -6.00
N GLY A 106 6.71 -1.12 -7.30
CA GLY A 106 5.44 -1.27 -8.00
C GLY A 106 5.09 -0.03 -8.81
N LYS A 107 3.96 -0.09 -9.50
CA LYS A 107 3.48 0.97 -10.38
C LYS A 107 3.21 2.30 -9.64
N LEU A 108 2.87 2.22 -8.36
CA LEU A 108 2.47 3.35 -7.52
C LEU A 108 3.54 3.74 -6.48
N ASP A 109 4.72 3.15 -6.50
CA ASP A 109 5.77 3.38 -5.51
C ASP A 109 6.17 4.85 -5.38
N ASN A 110 6.41 5.50 -6.51
CA ASN A 110 6.74 6.93 -6.54
C ASN A 110 5.59 7.80 -6.06
N LEU A 111 4.35 7.49 -6.45
CA LEU A 111 3.18 8.26 -6.03
C LEU A 111 2.97 8.16 -4.52
N VAL A 112 3.01 6.94 -3.96
CA VAL A 112 2.88 6.71 -2.53
C VAL A 112 4.01 7.40 -1.76
N THR A 113 5.26 7.27 -2.22
CA THR A 113 6.42 7.93 -1.62
C THR A 113 6.26 9.46 -1.63
N ASN A 114 5.81 10.04 -2.74
CA ASN A 114 5.59 11.49 -2.86
C ASN A 114 4.49 11.99 -1.93
N ILE A 115 3.38 11.25 -1.80
CA ILE A 115 2.30 11.57 -0.86
C ILE A 115 2.82 11.60 0.57
N LEU A 116 3.54 10.54 0.99
CA LEU A 116 4.10 10.44 2.33
C LEU A 116 5.15 11.53 2.60
N THR A 117 5.98 11.85 1.61
CA THR A 117 6.96 12.95 1.73
C THR A 117 6.26 14.30 1.90
N ARG A 118 5.25 14.60 1.08
CA ARG A 118 4.49 15.85 1.20
C ARG A 118 3.71 15.92 2.51
N SER A 119 3.25 14.80 3.03
CA SER A 119 2.51 14.79 4.30
C SER A 119 3.33 15.28 5.49
N ALA A 120 4.66 15.22 5.43
CA ALA A 120 5.52 15.79 6.45
C ALA A 120 5.43 17.33 6.52
N ASP A 121 5.14 17.98 5.38
CA ASP A 121 4.95 19.44 5.30
C ASP A 121 3.50 19.86 5.61
N HIS A 122 2.60 18.90 5.83
CA HIS A 122 1.17 19.10 6.05
C HIS A 122 0.67 18.43 7.34
N PRO A 123 1.20 18.83 8.53
CA PRO A 123 0.83 18.22 9.81
C PRO A 123 -0.65 18.45 10.19
N GLU A 124 -1.33 19.39 9.53
CA GLU A 124 -2.77 19.62 9.70
C GLU A 124 -3.64 18.53 9.08
N ILE A 125 -3.11 17.72 8.16
CA ILE A 125 -3.86 16.62 7.54
C ILE A 125 -3.84 15.42 8.47
N ALA A 126 -5.01 14.99 8.90
CA ALA A 126 -5.12 13.86 9.82
C ALA A 126 -4.57 12.56 9.20
N GLN A 127 -3.83 11.78 9.98
CA GLN A 127 -3.25 10.50 9.55
C GLN A 127 -4.29 9.57 8.92
N LYS A 128 -5.51 9.52 9.45
CA LYS A 128 -6.61 8.72 8.90
C LYS A 128 -7.01 9.13 7.48
N ASP A 129 -6.95 10.42 7.16
CA ASP A 129 -7.26 10.92 5.82
C ASP A 129 -6.17 10.51 4.82
N ILE A 130 -4.90 10.55 5.25
CA ILE A 130 -3.77 10.05 4.46
C ILE A 130 -3.91 8.54 4.24
N GLN A 131 -4.27 7.79 5.27
CA GLN A 131 -4.48 6.34 5.17
C GLN A 131 -5.62 5.99 4.19
N LEU A 132 -6.73 6.72 4.22
CA LEU A 132 -7.84 6.54 3.27
C LEU A 132 -7.40 6.86 1.84
N LEU A 133 -6.62 7.93 1.64
CA LEU A 133 -6.06 8.26 0.33
C LEU A 133 -5.17 7.14 -0.18
N LEU A 134 -4.27 6.60 0.64
CA LEU A 134 -3.37 5.50 0.26
C LEU A 134 -4.16 4.25 -0.13
N TRP A 135 -5.14 3.83 0.69
CA TRP A 135 -5.98 2.68 0.33
C TRP A 135 -6.78 2.94 -0.96
N SER A 136 -7.34 4.13 -1.13
CA SER A 136 -8.08 4.46 -2.36
C SER A 136 -7.22 4.32 -3.61
N ILE A 137 -5.99 4.83 -3.58
CA ILE A 137 -5.03 4.76 -4.68
C ILE A 137 -4.62 3.31 -4.97
N ILE A 138 -4.21 2.57 -3.93
CA ILE A 138 -3.67 1.21 -4.07
C ILE A 138 -4.74 0.27 -4.62
N TYR A 139 -6.00 0.42 -4.16
CA TYR A 139 -7.11 -0.43 -4.57
C TYR A 139 -7.94 0.14 -5.72
N GLY A 140 -7.49 1.24 -6.33
CA GLY A 140 -7.99 1.75 -7.60
C GLY A 140 -9.33 2.47 -7.54
N ALA A 141 -9.67 3.07 -6.40
CA ALA A 141 -10.78 4.02 -6.33
C ALA A 141 -10.43 5.28 -7.14
N LYS A 142 -11.40 5.85 -7.85
CA LYS A 142 -11.20 7.14 -8.50
C LYS A 142 -11.15 8.25 -7.46
N PHE A 143 -10.21 9.18 -7.62
CA PHE A 143 -10.14 10.33 -6.72
C PHE A 143 -11.46 11.12 -6.69
N THR A 144 -12.13 11.25 -7.84
CA THR A 144 -13.42 11.93 -7.99
C THR A 144 -14.58 11.25 -7.28
N ASP A 145 -14.47 9.96 -6.97
CA ASP A 145 -15.53 9.19 -6.31
C ASP A 145 -15.38 9.21 -4.77
N LEU A 146 -14.27 9.76 -4.26
CA LEU A 146 -14.08 9.94 -2.81
C LEU A 146 -15.03 11.01 -2.28
N GLN A 147 -15.32 10.96 -0.98
CA GLN A 147 -16.09 11.99 -0.30
C GLN A 147 -15.46 13.37 -0.52
N THR A 148 -16.28 14.38 -0.84
CA THR A 148 -15.81 15.74 -1.17
C THR A 148 -14.91 16.32 -0.08
N GLU A 149 -15.26 16.12 1.19
CA GLU A 149 -14.49 16.60 2.34
C GLU A 149 -13.11 15.93 2.40
N LEU A 150 -13.02 14.63 2.10
CA LEU A 150 -11.75 13.92 2.02
C LEU A 150 -10.91 14.46 0.87
N GLN A 151 -11.50 14.62 -0.32
CA GLN A 151 -10.79 15.20 -1.48
C GLN A 151 -10.18 16.56 -1.14
N LEU A 152 -10.92 17.44 -0.47
CA LEU A 152 -10.45 18.77 -0.09
C LEU A 152 -9.30 18.71 0.91
N ARG A 153 -9.38 17.83 1.92
CA ARG A 153 -8.33 17.70 2.94
C ARG A 153 -7.03 17.14 2.38
N VAL A 154 -7.10 16.12 1.51
CA VAL A 154 -5.90 15.44 0.98
C VAL A 154 -5.34 16.06 -0.30
N LYS A 155 -6.06 17.00 -0.90
CA LYS A 155 -5.64 17.69 -2.13
C LYS A 155 -4.23 18.29 -2.07
N PRO A 156 -3.77 18.88 -0.95
CA PRO A 156 -2.40 19.38 -0.85
C PRO A 156 -1.31 18.33 -1.05
N LEU A 157 -1.63 17.05 -0.84
CA LEU A 157 -0.70 15.92 -1.01
C LEU A 157 -0.55 15.48 -2.46
N LEU A 158 -1.32 16.03 -3.39
CA LEU A 158 -1.38 15.62 -4.80
C LEU A 158 -1.13 16.79 -5.74
N THR A 159 -0.39 16.55 -6.80
CA THR A 159 -0.29 17.48 -7.92
C THR A 159 -1.54 17.41 -8.82
N PRO A 160 -1.83 18.45 -9.62
CA PRO A 160 -2.93 18.40 -10.59
C PRO A 160 -2.83 17.23 -11.59
N ALA A 161 -1.60 16.86 -11.99
CA ALA A 161 -1.36 15.72 -12.88
C ALA A 161 -1.73 14.39 -12.20
N GLU A 162 -1.31 14.17 -10.95
CA GLU A 162 -1.65 12.99 -10.16
C GLU A 162 -3.17 12.89 -9.93
N ILE A 163 -3.86 14.00 -9.64
CA ILE A 163 -5.33 14.03 -9.51
C ILE A 163 -5.99 13.60 -10.83
N THR A 164 -5.50 14.08 -11.97
CA THR A 164 -6.03 13.71 -13.28
C THR A 164 -5.85 12.21 -13.54
N GLU A 165 -4.67 11.67 -13.26
CA GLU A 165 -4.37 10.24 -13.41
C GLU A 165 -5.27 9.40 -12.49
N LEU A 166 -5.37 9.75 -11.21
CA LEU A 166 -6.19 9.06 -10.22
C LEU A 166 -7.71 9.19 -10.48
N SER A 167 -8.14 10.10 -11.33
CA SER A 167 -9.55 10.25 -11.71
C SER A 167 -10.00 9.23 -12.76
N VAL A 168 -9.07 8.51 -13.38
CA VAL A 168 -9.41 7.42 -14.32
C VAL A 168 -9.85 6.16 -13.56
N GLY A 169 -9.17 5.81 -12.46
CA GLY A 169 -9.44 4.63 -11.64
C GLY A 169 -9.19 3.30 -12.38
N ILE A 170 -9.51 2.21 -11.71
CA ILE A 170 -9.46 0.86 -12.28
C ILE A 170 -10.88 0.46 -12.72
N SER A 171 -11.01 -0.03 -13.96
CA SER A 171 -12.27 -0.57 -14.45
C SER A 171 -12.58 -1.89 -13.73
N ASP A 172 -13.81 -2.03 -13.22
CA ASP A 172 -14.27 -3.29 -12.63
C ASP A 172 -14.35 -4.39 -13.70
N VAL A 173 -13.67 -5.49 -13.45
CA VAL A 173 -13.86 -6.73 -14.22
C VAL A 173 -15.00 -7.52 -13.58
N PRO A 174 -15.96 -8.03 -14.37
CA PRO A 174 -16.99 -8.91 -13.83
C PRO A 174 -16.37 -10.11 -13.10
N LEU A 175 -16.74 -10.31 -11.82
CA LEU A 175 -16.12 -11.32 -10.95
C LEU A 175 -16.32 -12.76 -11.46
N ASP A 176 -17.40 -13.01 -12.16
CA ASP A 176 -17.73 -14.29 -12.79
C ASP A 176 -16.77 -14.66 -13.93
N LEU A 177 -16.08 -13.68 -14.50
CA LEU A 177 -15.09 -13.89 -15.54
C LEU A 177 -13.67 -14.13 -15.00
N LEU A 178 -13.47 -13.99 -13.69
CA LEU A 178 -12.16 -14.18 -13.06
C LEU A 178 -11.95 -15.65 -12.64
N PRO A 179 -10.72 -16.17 -12.75
CA PRO A 179 -10.36 -17.45 -12.16
C PRO A 179 -10.66 -17.48 -10.65
N ASP A 180 -11.03 -18.65 -10.13
CA ASP A 180 -11.44 -18.80 -8.72
C ASP A 180 -10.36 -18.35 -7.73
N GLU A 181 -9.09 -18.56 -8.08
CA GLU A 181 -7.92 -18.21 -7.26
C GLU A 181 -7.81 -16.71 -6.98
N VAL A 182 -8.26 -15.86 -7.92
CA VAL A 182 -8.17 -14.39 -7.77
C VAL A 182 -9.52 -13.73 -7.49
N ARG A 183 -10.63 -14.47 -7.65
CA ARG A 183 -11.99 -13.92 -7.51
C ARG A 183 -12.26 -13.38 -6.11
N SER A 184 -11.81 -14.08 -5.07
CA SER A 184 -12.00 -13.66 -3.67
C SER A 184 -11.22 -12.36 -3.38
N THR A 185 -9.99 -12.26 -3.86
CA THR A 185 -9.15 -11.06 -3.73
C THR A 185 -9.75 -9.88 -4.49
N ALA A 186 -10.17 -10.09 -5.74
CA ALA A 186 -10.81 -9.05 -6.56
C ALA A 186 -12.13 -8.57 -5.94
N LYS A 187 -12.93 -9.50 -5.37
CA LYS A 187 -14.15 -9.15 -4.64
C LYS A 187 -13.83 -8.29 -3.41
N PHE A 188 -12.85 -8.70 -2.61
CA PHE A 188 -12.43 -7.93 -1.44
C PHE A 188 -12.02 -6.49 -1.82
N TYR A 189 -11.22 -6.31 -2.87
CA TYR A 189 -10.80 -4.98 -3.31
C TYR A 189 -11.96 -4.15 -3.85
N LYS A 190 -12.90 -4.78 -4.56
CA LYS A 190 -14.13 -4.12 -5.00
C LYS A 190 -14.97 -3.66 -3.82
N ASP A 191 -15.15 -4.52 -2.82
CA ASP A 191 -15.94 -4.23 -1.61
C ASP A 191 -15.27 -3.10 -0.80
N LEU A 192 -13.93 -3.12 -0.68
CA LEU A 192 -13.16 -2.07 0.00
C LEU A 192 -13.29 -0.72 -0.73
N ARG A 193 -13.15 -0.69 -2.08
CA ARG A 193 -13.40 0.52 -2.86
C ARG A 193 -14.81 1.06 -2.63
N GLY A 194 -15.81 0.18 -2.68
CA GLY A 194 -17.20 0.55 -2.41
C GLY A 194 -17.36 1.20 -1.04
N LYS A 195 -16.72 0.67 -0.01
CA LYS A 195 -16.71 1.25 1.33
C LYS A 195 -16.03 2.62 1.39
N ILE A 196 -14.87 2.77 0.75
CA ILE A 196 -14.10 4.03 0.74
C ILE A 196 -14.89 5.15 0.04
N THR A 197 -15.64 4.82 -1.01
CA THR A 197 -16.42 5.79 -1.80
C THR A 197 -17.83 6.00 -1.29
N ASP A 198 -18.33 5.17 -0.37
CA ASP A 198 -19.65 5.32 0.25
C ASP A 198 -19.63 6.46 1.29
N PRO A 199 -20.41 7.55 1.07
CA PRO A 199 -20.44 8.68 1.98
C PRO A 199 -21.01 8.37 3.37
N THR A 200 -21.63 7.21 3.56
CA THR A 200 -22.17 6.75 4.85
C THR A 200 -21.19 5.90 5.64
N SER A 201 -20.10 5.46 5.04
CA SER A 201 -19.07 4.66 5.72
C SER A 201 -18.20 5.54 6.61
N SER A 202 -18.01 5.11 7.86
CA SER A 202 -17.04 5.72 8.77
C SER A 202 -15.61 5.24 8.47
N PHE A 203 -14.59 5.95 9.02
CA PHE A 203 -13.21 5.47 8.96
C PHE A 203 -13.08 4.10 9.63
N GLU A 204 -13.71 3.90 10.77
CA GLU A 204 -13.69 2.69 11.57
C GLU A 204 -14.29 1.49 10.80
N ASP A 205 -15.32 1.72 9.98
CA ASP A 205 -15.90 0.69 9.11
C ASP A 205 -14.91 0.24 8.03
N ILE A 206 -14.20 1.19 7.43
CA ILE A 206 -13.20 0.92 6.40
C ILE A 206 -11.97 0.26 7.03
N GLU A 207 -11.50 0.80 8.16
CA GLU A 207 -10.36 0.28 8.92
C GLU A 207 -10.58 -1.17 9.35
N SER A 208 -11.75 -1.50 9.88
CA SER A 208 -12.07 -2.86 10.33
C SER A 208 -12.06 -3.90 9.19
N MET A 209 -12.32 -3.46 7.97
CA MET A 209 -12.19 -4.28 6.78
C MET A 209 -10.73 -4.37 6.30
N ALA A 210 -10.02 -3.25 6.34
CA ALA A 210 -8.65 -3.16 5.83
C ALA A 210 -7.62 -3.77 6.77
N VAL A 211 -7.81 -3.65 8.09
CA VAL A 211 -6.89 -4.17 9.12
C VAL A 211 -7.63 -5.19 9.98
N LEU A 212 -7.31 -6.46 9.75
CA LEU A 212 -7.96 -7.55 10.46
C LEU A 212 -7.54 -7.54 11.95
N SER A 213 -8.54 -7.68 12.82
CA SER A 213 -8.33 -7.83 14.26
C SER A 213 -7.89 -9.25 14.64
N GLY A 214 -7.29 -9.39 15.82
CA GLY A 214 -6.86 -10.68 16.37
C GLY A 214 -5.45 -11.08 15.97
N GLU A 215 -5.06 -12.29 16.39
CA GLU A 215 -3.74 -12.83 16.08
C GLU A 215 -3.70 -13.35 14.63
N ALA A 216 -2.58 -13.10 13.97
CA ALA A 216 -2.34 -13.69 12.66
C ALA A 216 -2.29 -15.23 12.75
N PRO A 217 -2.76 -15.96 11.72
CA PRO A 217 -2.65 -17.42 11.66
C PRO A 217 -1.22 -17.90 11.91
N SER A 218 -1.08 -19.09 12.53
CA SER A 218 0.21 -19.62 12.97
C SER A 218 1.25 -19.83 11.86
N ASP A 219 0.81 -19.98 10.63
CA ASP A 219 1.68 -20.07 9.44
C ASP A 219 2.29 -18.70 9.06
N MET A 220 1.59 -17.60 9.32
CA MET A 220 2.15 -16.26 9.21
C MET A 220 3.16 -15.94 10.31
N LEU A 221 2.97 -16.50 11.53
CA LEU A 221 3.89 -16.30 12.66
C LEU A 221 5.28 -16.89 12.41
N LYS A 222 5.42 -17.84 11.49
CA LYS A 222 6.73 -18.41 11.09
C LYS A 222 7.65 -17.41 10.39
N LYS A 223 7.13 -16.26 9.97
CA LYS A 223 7.88 -15.17 9.33
C LYS A 223 8.12 -14.00 10.28
N GLN A 224 8.08 -14.23 11.59
CA GLN A 224 8.38 -13.16 12.54
C GLN A 224 9.79 -12.64 12.34
N VAL A 225 9.90 -11.33 12.26
CA VAL A 225 11.17 -10.61 12.19
C VAL A 225 11.53 -10.16 13.58
N ASP A 226 12.77 -10.42 13.99
CA ASP A 226 13.29 -9.95 15.28
C ASP A 226 13.19 -8.41 15.33
N PRO A 227 12.53 -7.83 16.34
CA PRO A 227 12.45 -6.37 16.50
C PRO A 227 13.80 -5.71 16.75
N GLY A 228 14.82 -6.48 17.14
CA GLY A 228 16.19 -6.02 17.31
C GLY A 228 16.98 -5.81 16.03
N ASN A 229 16.44 -6.23 14.89
CA ASN A 229 17.18 -6.17 13.62
C ASN A 229 17.40 -4.74 13.12
N TRP A 230 18.67 -4.39 12.99
CA TRP A 230 19.11 -3.14 12.37
C TRP A 230 19.43 -3.37 10.90
N ALA A 231 19.09 -2.42 10.04
CA ALA A 231 19.46 -2.40 8.64
C ALA A 231 20.32 -1.17 8.32
N TYR A 232 21.37 -1.34 7.53
CA TYR A 232 22.12 -0.22 6.98
C TYR A 232 21.34 0.39 5.81
N ILE A 233 20.94 1.66 5.94
CA ILE A 233 20.08 2.34 4.96
C ILE A 233 20.83 3.35 4.08
N GLY A 234 22.15 3.45 4.22
CA GLY A 234 23.00 4.39 3.48
C GLY A 234 23.46 5.58 4.33
N ASP A 235 24.36 6.38 3.80
CA ASP A 235 24.90 7.62 4.39
C ASP A 235 25.42 7.49 5.84
N GLY A 236 25.87 6.29 6.21
CA GLY A 236 26.33 5.96 7.55
C GLY A 236 25.22 5.67 8.55
N PHE A 237 23.96 5.66 8.14
CA PHE A 237 22.85 5.39 9.03
C PHE A 237 22.45 3.92 9.07
N TYR A 238 22.17 3.47 10.28
CA TYR A 238 21.49 2.22 10.58
C TYR A 238 20.11 2.53 11.13
N MET A 239 19.13 1.73 10.77
CA MET A 239 17.73 1.90 11.14
C MET A 239 17.12 0.61 11.62
N ARG A 240 16.30 0.66 12.66
CA ARG A 240 15.31 -0.36 13.00
C ARG A 240 13.95 0.25 13.21
N LEU A 241 12.91 -0.48 12.88
CA LEU A 241 11.53 -0.06 13.01
C LEU A 241 10.77 -1.10 13.81
N MET A 242 10.16 -0.68 14.90
CA MET A 242 9.38 -1.52 15.80
C MET A 242 7.91 -1.08 15.76
N PRO A 243 7.00 -1.90 15.23
CA PRO A 243 5.60 -1.53 15.18
C PRO A 243 4.98 -1.51 16.59
N VAL A 244 4.17 -0.50 16.86
CA VAL A 244 3.30 -0.43 18.03
C VAL A 244 1.88 -0.82 17.62
N THR A 245 1.42 -0.26 16.52
CA THR A 245 0.18 -0.59 15.81
C THR A 245 0.45 -0.51 14.30
N TYR A 246 -0.54 -0.77 13.47
CA TYR A 246 -0.37 -0.56 12.01
C TYR A 246 -0.16 0.93 11.65
N SER A 247 -0.58 1.85 12.53
CA SER A 247 -0.53 3.30 12.31
C SER A 247 0.54 4.01 13.12
N GLN A 248 1.27 3.29 13.99
CA GLN A 248 2.31 3.86 14.83
C GLN A 248 3.48 2.90 14.98
N SER A 249 4.69 3.42 14.85
CA SER A 249 5.93 2.68 15.04
C SER A 249 6.94 3.48 15.83
N VAL A 250 7.86 2.78 16.51
CA VAL A 250 9.07 3.38 17.06
C VAL A 250 10.17 3.21 16.02
N LEU A 251 10.70 4.33 15.55
CA LEU A 251 11.85 4.40 14.66
C LEU A 251 13.10 4.69 15.49
N GLU A 252 14.13 3.91 15.26
CA GLU A 252 15.45 4.18 15.79
C GLU A 252 16.46 4.31 14.67
N LEU A 253 17.33 5.32 14.81
CA LEU A 253 18.41 5.61 13.89
C LEU A 253 19.73 5.68 14.66
N TYR A 254 20.76 5.05 14.13
CA TYR A 254 22.10 5.16 14.64
C TYR A 254 23.08 5.55 13.56
N ARG A 255 23.90 6.54 13.85
CA ARG A 255 25.04 6.97 13.01
C ARG A 255 26.29 6.96 13.86
N PRO A 256 27.28 6.08 13.58
CA PRO A 256 28.58 6.11 14.23
C PRO A 256 29.29 7.46 14.05
N GLN A 257 30.24 7.74 14.96
CA GLN A 257 31.16 8.90 14.82
C GLN A 257 32.14 8.73 13.67
#